data_faeb26fa6beb0102c1cdeadc6b0e5dc7
#
_entry.id   faeb26fa6beb0102c1cdeadc6b0e5dc7
#
_cell.length_a   1.000
_cell.length_b   1.000
_cell.length_c   1.000
_cell.angle_alpha   90.00
_cell.angle_beta   90.00
_cell.angle_gamma   90.00
#
_symmetry.space_group_name_H-M   'P 1'
#
loop_
_entity.id
_entity.type
_entity.pdbx_description
1 polymer ?
#
loop_
_entity_poly.entity_id
_entity_poly.type
_entity_poly.pdbx_seq_one_letter_code
_entity_poly.pdbx_strand_id
1 'polypeptide(L)'
;MKDYSFLNTLLLVNGLEITGFDEGDDVISLARLNDSAAHSVGTDGEMTISISADRSGTVTFRLMQTSDSNNFLSALITAQENGAFVPIFVQFKDTKGLDLGSGTQGYITRPADMTRGTNAQPQEWNIVVERLDLLHGG
;
A
#
# COMPACT_ATOMS: atom_id res chain seq x y z
N MET A 1 -8.41 -27.70 -6.79
CA MET A 1 -8.24 -26.89 -5.57
C MET A 1 -7.20 -25.82 -5.80
N LYS A 2 -7.50 -24.59 -5.40
CA LYS A 2 -6.51 -23.53 -5.45
C LYS A 2 -5.90 -23.31 -4.06
N ASP A 3 -4.59 -23.22 -4.02
CA ASP A 3 -3.86 -23.00 -2.78
C ASP A 3 -3.42 -21.55 -2.68
N TYR A 4 -3.47 -21.03 -1.46
CA TYR A 4 -2.94 -19.72 -1.14
C TYR A 4 -1.76 -19.84 -0.18
N SER A 5 -0.69 -19.09 -0.44
CA SER A 5 0.45 -18.99 0.47
C SER A 5 0.98 -17.57 0.46
N PHE A 6 1.16 -16.98 1.63
CA PHE A 6 1.77 -15.65 1.75
C PHE A 6 3.22 -15.63 1.26
N LEU A 7 3.88 -16.79 1.20
CA LEU A 7 5.24 -16.89 0.66
C LEU A 7 5.33 -16.52 -0.81
N ASN A 8 4.20 -16.51 -1.50
CA ASN A 8 4.15 -16.17 -2.93
C ASN A 8 3.86 -14.69 -3.17
N THR A 9 3.69 -13.89 -2.11
CA THR A 9 3.45 -12.46 -2.26
C THR A 9 4.77 -11.70 -2.21
N LEU A 10 4.82 -10.61 -2.98
CA LEU A 10 6.00 -9.77 -3.10
C LEU A 10 5.58 -8.31 -3.02
N LEU A 11 6.18 -7.57 -2.12
CA LEU A 11 5.97 -6.12 -2.01
C LEU A 11 7.31 -5.43 -2.20
N LEU A 12 7.37 -4.55 -3.20
CA LEU A 12 8.57 -3.78 -3.52
C LEU A 12 8.30 -2.30 -3.31
N VAL A 13 9.21 -1.63 -2.64
CA VAL A 13 9.18 -0.17 -2.48
C VAL A 13 10.47 0.37 -3.07
N ASN A 14 10.35 1.18 -4.12
CA ASN A 14 11.49 1.70 -4.90
C ASN A 14 12.43 0.58 -5.38
N GLY A 15 11.86 -0.59 -5.69
CA GLY A 15 12.63 -1.73 -6.18
C GLY A 15 13.24 -2.61 -5.09
N LEU A 16 13.11 -2.23 -3.82
CA LEU A 16 13.61 -3.04 -2.72
C LEU A 16 12.49 -3.89 -2.14
N GLU A 17 12.74 -5.18 -2.02
CA GLU A 17 11.77 -6.10 -1.43
C GLU A 17 11.60 -5.83 0.07
N ILE A 18 10.35 -5.66 0.48
CA ILE A 18 10.01 -5.51 1.90
C ILE A 18 9.83 -6.90 2.49
N THR A 19 10.49 -7.16 3.60
CA THR A 19 10.48 -8.45 4.27
C THR A 19 10.20 -8.29 5.76
N GLY A 20 9.98 -9.42 6.43
CA GLY A 20 9.74 -9.41 7.87
C GLY A 20 8.34 -8.95 8.25
N PHE A 21 7.34 -9.34 7.48
CA PHE A 21 5.95 -9.00 7.78
C PHE A 21 5.49 -9.60 9.10
N ASP A 22 4.61 -8.88 9.78
CA ASP A 22 3.99 -9.33 11.02
C ASP A 22 3.00 -10.47 10.75
N GLU A 23 2.58 -11.15 11.81
CA GLU A 23 1.53 -12.15 11.72
C GLU A 23 0.15 -11.48 11.68
N GLY A 24 -0.77 -12.02 10.93
CA GLY A 24 -2.12 -11.52 10.86
C GLY A 24 -2.72 -11.72 9.48
N ASP A 25 -4.02 -11.41 9.37
CA ASP A 25 -4.76 -11.63 8.14
C ASP A 25 -4.67 -10.46 7.17
N ASP A 26 -4.29 -9.29 7.64
CA ASP A 26 -4.31 -8.04 6.88
C ASP A 26 -2.97 -7.29 6.96
N VAL A 27 -1.85 -8.01 6.88
CA VAL A 27 -0.51 -7.40 7.00
C VAL A 27 -0.14 -6.52 5.82
N ILE A 28 -0.76 -6.70 4.66
CA ILE A 28 -0.60 -5.84 3.49
C ILE A 28 -1.99 -5.48 2.99
N SER A 29 -2.22 -4.19 2.78
CA SER A 29 -3.49 -3.70 2.25
C SER A 29 -3.22 -2.59 1.24
N LEU A 30 -3.81 -2.72 0.06
CA LEU A 30 -3.78 -1.70 -0.97
C LEU A 30 -5.22 -1.30 -1.26
N ALA A 31 -5.53 -0.02 -1.08
CA ALA A 31 -6.90 0.46 -1.24
C ALA A 31 -6.92 1.85 -1.86
N ARG A 32 -7.84 2.10 -2.78
CA ARG A 32 -8.07 3.44 -3.30
C ARG A 32 -8.77 4.30 -2.27
N LEU A 33 -8.43 5.58 -2.25
CA LEU A 33 -8.99 6.54 -1.31
C LEU A 33 -10.38 7.02 -1.73
N ASN A 34 -10.66 7.03 -3.04
CA ASN A 34 -11.92 7.54 -3.58
C ASN A 34 -12.48 6.61 -4.64
N ASP A 35 -13.79 6.69 -4.86
CA ASP A 35 -14.45 5.92 -5.89
C ASP A 35 -14.02 6.40 -7.27
N SER A 36 -13.91 5.47 -8.22
CA SER A 36 -13.55 5.80 -9.59
C SER A 36 -14.71 6.37 -10.39
N ALA A 37 -15.94 6.13 -9.97
CA ALA A 37 -17.13 6.62 -10.63
C ALA A 37 -18.24 6.89 -9.63
N ALA A 38 -19.05 7.87 -9.93
CA ALA A 38 -20.23 8.20 -9.13
C ALA A 38 -21.39 8.49 -10.08
N HIS A 39 -22.61 8.42 -9.58
CA HIS A 39 -23.77 8.70 -10.39
C HIS A 39 -24.72 9.66 -9.69
N SER A 40 -25.51 10.35 -10.49
CA SER A 40 -26.64 11.13 -10.01
C SER A 40 -27.89 10.76 -10.83
N VAL A 41 -29.03 10.80 -10.19
CA VAL A 41 -30.30 10.46 -10.83
C VAL A 41 -31.17 11.70 -10.84
N GLY A 42 -31.62 12.08 -12.04
CA GLY A 42 -32.55 13.22 -12.20
C GLY A 42 -33.95 12.87 -11.74
N THR A 43 -34.81 13.90 -11.66
CA THR A 43 -36.21 13.74 -11.23
C THR A 43 -37.02 12.88 -12.20
N ASP A 44 -36.56 12.74 -13.45
CA ASP A 44 -37.19 11.88 -14.47
C ASP A 44 -36.66 10.44 -14.41
N GLY A 45 -35.76 10.12 -13.47
CA GLY A 45 -35.17 8.78 -13.32
C GLY A 45 -33.96 8.54 -14.21
N GLU A 46 -33.52 9.52 -14.98
CA GLU A 46 -32.32 9.37 -15.81
C GLU A 46 -31.05 9.47 -14.97
N MET A 47 -30.12 8.53 -15.18
CA MET A 47 -28.88 8.45 -14.43
C MET A 47 -27.73 9.05 -15.25
N THR A 48 -26.94 9.91 -14.60
CA THR A 48 -25.70 10.45 -15.17
C THR A 48 -24.51 9.90 -14.40
N ILE A 49 -23.52 9.38 -15.13
CA ILE A 49 -22.31 8.81 -14.54
C ILE A 49 -21.16 9.80 -14.70
N SER A 50 -20.49 10.08 -13.59
CA SER A 50 -19.28 10.90 -13.58
C SER A 50 -18.09 10.01 -13.23
N ILE A 51 -17.02 10.10 -14.03
CA ILE A 51 -15.81 9.33 -13.81
C ILE A 51 -14.77 10.25 -13.16
N SER A 52 -14.24 9.82 -12.03
CA SER A 52 -13.23 10.59 -11.30
C SER A 52 -11.85 10.43 -11.95
N ALA A 53 -11.12 11.52 -12.05
CA ALA A 53 -9.72 11.50 -12.45
C ALA A 53 -8.81 11.13 -11.27
N ASP A 54 -9.31 11.16 -10.05
CA ASP A 54 -8.55 10.84 -8.84
C ASP A 54 -8.37 9.33 -8.74
N ARG A 55 -7.12 8.89 -8.81
CA ARG A 55 -6.75 7.48 -8.70
C ARG A 55 -5.81 7.24 -7.54
N SER A 56 -5.79 8.17 -6.57
CA SER A 56 -4.93 8.04 -5.40
C SER A 56 -5.34 6.86 -4.54
N GLY A 57 -4.36 6.31 -3.85
CA GLY A 57 -4.59 5.18 -2.98
C GLY A 57 -3.59 5.13 -1.84
N THR A 58 -3.80 4.18 -0.95
CA THR A 58 -2.95 3.95 0.19
C THR A 58 -2.45 2.52 0.20
N VAL A 59 -1.16 2.36 0.45
CA VAL A 59 -0.54 1.06 0.70
C VAL A 59 -0.18 1.01 2.18
N THR A 60 -0.77 0.08 2.89
CA THR A 60 -0.55 -0.11 4.33
C THR A 60 0.04 -1.48 4.55
N PHE A 61 1.10 -1.56 5.34
CA PHE A 61 1.68 -2.85 5.69
C PHE A 61 2.26 -2.81 7.09
N ARG A 62 2.29 -3.96 7.74
CA ARG A 62 2.82 -4.11 9.09
C ARG A 62 4.03 -5.01 9.07
N LEU A 63 5.10 -4.55 9.68
CA LEU A 63 6.35 -5.27 9.77
C LEU A 63 6.63 -5.64 11.22
N MET A 64 7.32 -6.75 11.42
CA MET A 64 7.83 -7.08 12.73
C MET A 64 8.86 -6.04 13.16
N GLN A 65 8.91 -5.77 14.45
CA GLN A 65 9.86 -4.82 15.04
C GLN A 65 11.31 -5.13 14.66
N THR A 66 11.63 -6.39 14.42
CA THR A 66 12.96 -6.87 14.08
C THR A 66 13.27 -6.82 12.58
N SER A 67 12.32 -6.40 11.75
CA SER A 67 12.52 -6.37 10.30
C SER A 67 13.55 -5.32 9.89
N ASP A 68 14.50 -5.72 9.05
CA ASP A 68 15.50 -4.79 8.50
C ASP A 68 14.88 -3.75 7.56
N SER A 69 13.71 -4.05 7.00
CA SER A 69 13.00 -3.10 6.13
C SER A 69 12.58 -1.84 6.86
N ASN A 70 12.42 -1.88 8.19
CA ASN A 70 12.14 -0.68 8.98
C ASN A 70 13.25 0.37 8.83
N ASN A 71 14.51 -0.04 8.75
CA ASN A 71 15.63 0.87 8.55
C ASN A 71 15.55 1.59 7.21
N PHE A 72 15.21 0.86 6.16
CA PHE A 72 15.06 1.42 4.82
C PHE A 72 13.93 2.45 4.78
N LEU A 73 12.79 2.11 5.36
CA LEU A 73 11.64 3.02 5.38
C LEU A 73 11.91 4.25 6.25
N SER A 74 12.61 4.09 7.37
CA SER A 74 13.01 5.22 8.20
C SER A 74 13.94 6.17 7.45
N ALA A 75 14.86 5.62 6.66
CA ALA A 75 15.75 6.44 5.84
C ALA A 75 14.98 7.22 4.78
N LEU A 76 13.96 6.60 4.16
CA LEU A 76 13.12 7.26 3.17
C LEU A 76 12.33 8.42 3.77
N ILE A 77 11.69 8.22 4.93
CA ILE A 77 10.90 9.30 5.54
C ILE A 77 11.81 10.42 6.07
N THR A 78 12.99 10.08 6.57
CA THR A 78 13.95 11.08 7.02
C THR A 78 14.42 11.95 5.86
N ALA A 79 14.73 11.37 4.73
CA ALA A 79 15.09 12.11 3.52
C ALA A 79 13.95 13.00 3.05
N GLN A 80 12.72 12.49 3.08
CA GLN A 80 11.54 13.23 2.71
C GLN A 80 11.35 14.47 3.59
N GLU A 81 11.49 14.32 4.89
CA GLU A 81 11.34 15.43 5.85
C GLU A 81 12.44 16.48 5.72
N ASN A 82 13.64 16.07 5.29
CA ASN A 82 14.77 16.96 5.15
C ASN A 82 14.85 17.63 3.76
N GLY A 83 13.78 17.51 2.96
CA GLY A 83 13.71 18.17 1.66
C GLY A 83 14.33 17.39 0.50
N ALA A 84 14.92 16.22 0.76
CA ALA A 84 15.45 15.35 -0.29
C ALA A 84 14.38 14.36 -0.76
N PHE A 85 13.20 14.88 -1.10
CA PHE A 85 12.06 14.08 -1.47
C PHE A 85 12.27 13.40 -2.83
N VAL A 86 12.18 12.08 -2.83
CA VAL A 86 12.17 11.28 -4.05
C VAL A 86 10.81 10.57 -4.09
N PRO A 87 10.03 10.74 -5.17
CA PRO A 87 8.74 10.05 -5.26
C PRO A 87 8.91 8.54 -5.10
N ILE A 88 8.02 7.95 -4.29
CA ILE A 88 8.06 6.52 -3.99
C ILE A 88 7.15 5.79 -4.95
N PHE A 89 7.63 4.71 -5.54
CA PHE A 89 6.76 3.77 -6.26
C PHE A 89 6.70 2.45 -5.51
N VAL A 90 5.54 1.82 -5.57
CA VAL A 90 5.24 0.59 -4.86
C VAL A 90 4.74 -0.44 -5.86
N GLN A 91 5.20 -1.68 -5.74
CA GLN A 91 4.73 -2.78 -6.55
C GLN A 91 4.35 -3.94 -5.65
N PHE A 92 3.16 -4.46 -5.85
CA PHE A 92 2.67 -5.65 -5.17
C PHE A 92 2.38 -6.72 -6.20
N LYS A 93 2.78 -7.94 -5.90
CA LYS A 93 2.59 -9.06 -6.81
C LYS A 93 2.35 -10.35 -6.04
N ASP A 94 1.35 -11.10 -6.46
CA ASP A 94 1.19 -12.48 -6.05
C ASP A 94 1.79 -13.35 -7.15
N THR A 95 2.90 -14.03 -6.85
CA THR A 95 3.67 -14.76 -7.86
C THR A 95 2.97 -16.01 -8.38
N LYS A 96 2.01 -16.56 -7.63
CA LYS A 96 1.21 -17.70 -8.10
C LYS A 96 -0.12 -17.28 -8.71
N GLY A 97 -0.71 -16.21 -8.18
CA GLY A 97 -1.92 -15.64 -8.73
C GLY A 97 -1.59 -14.59 -9.78
N LEU A 98 -2.63 -13.93 -10.26
CA LEU A 98 -2.49 -12.86 -11.25
C LEU A 98 -2.84 -11.50 -10.66
N ASP A 99 -2.91 -11.40 -9.33
CA ASP A 99 -3.19 -10.15 -8.65
C ASP A 99 -1.95 -9.25 -8.68
N LEU A 100 -2.14 -8.05 -9.17
CA LEU A 100 -1.08 -7.05 -9.27
C LEU A 100 -1.56 -5.73 -8.68
N GLY A 101 -0.66 -5.05 -7.98
CA GLY A 101 -0.90 -3.70 -7.53
C GLY A 101 0.31 -2.83 -7.85
N SER A 102 0.09 -1.62 -8.32
CA SER A 102 1.18 -0.68 -8.54
C SER A 102 0.75 0.72 -8.13
N GLY A 103 1.66 1.41 -7.43
CA GLY A 103 1.45 2.79 -7.02
C GLY A 103 2.64 3.64 -7.44
N THR A 104 2.37 4.87 -7.91
CA THR A 104 3.41 5.78 -8.37
C THR A 104 3.25 7.14 -7.69
N GLN A 105 4.33 7.90 -7.65
CA GLN A 105 4.37 9.25 -7.07
C GLN A 105 3.88 9.25 -5.62
N GLY A 106 4.48 8.38 -4.81
CA GLY A 106 4.06 8.21 -3.44
C GLY A 106 4.92 8.94 -2.41
N TYR A 107 4.38 9.00 -1.20
CA TYR A 107 5.10 9.50 -0.04
C TYR A 107 4.68 8.73 1.20
N ILE A 108 5.56 8.70 2.21
CA ILE A 108 5.24 8.10 3.50
C ILE A 108 4.54 9.17 4.35
N THR A 109 3.40 8.82 4.94
CA THR A 109 2.60 9.79 5.69
C THR A 109 3.28 10.24 6.98
N ARG A 110 3.93 9.30 7.66
CA ARG A 110 4.66 9.57 8.92
C ARG A 110 5.48 8.35 9.29
N PRO A 111 6.50 8.49 10.16
CA PRO A 111 7.20 7.32 10.68
C PRO A 111 6.24 6.39 11.42
N ALA A 112 6.51 5.09 11.39
CA ALA A 112 5.72 4.15 12.15
C ALA A 112 5.81 4.46 13.65
N ASP A 113 4.71 4.23 14.36
CA ASP A 113 4.68 4.44 15.80
C ASP A 113 5.62 3.45 16.51
N MET A 114 6.29 3.93 17.53
CA MET A 114 7.10 3.07 18.38
C MET A 114 6.30 2.66 19.61
N THR A 115 5.95 1.39 19.69
CA THR A 115 5.27 0.81 20.84
C THR A 115 6.10 -0.35 21.35
N ARG A 116 6.38 -0.36 22.62
CA ARG A 116 7.20 -1.40 23.25
C ARG A 116 6.47 -1.97 24.46
N GLY A 117 6.54 -3.26 24.62
CA GLY A 117 5.93 -3.97 25.73
C GLY A 117 6.65 -5.29 25.96
N THR A 118 6.00 -6.19 26.72
CA THR A 118 6.56 -7.50 27.02
C THR A 118 6.80 -8.32 25.75
N ASN A 119 5.89 -8.19 24.78
CA ASN A 119 6.03 -8.86 23.49
C ASN A 119 6.43 -7.86 22.43
N ALA A 120 7.05 -8.35 21.34
CA ALA A 120 7.36 -7.53 20.19
C ALA A 120 6.07 -6.97 19.58
N GLN A 121 6.09 -5.69 19.21
CA GLN A 121 4.94 -5.00 18.63
C GLN A 121 5.17 -4.76 17.15
N PRO A 122 4.12 -4.88 16.32
CA PRO A 122 4.24 -4.59 14.90
C PRO A 122 4.46 -3.10 14.65
N GLN A 123 5.11 -2.78 13.53
CA GLN A 123 5.26 -1.42 13.06
C GLN A 123 4.47 -1.26 11.77
N GLU A 124 3.53 -0.33 11.78
CA GLU A 124 2.66 -0.07 10.64
C GLU A 124 3.17 1.11 9.83
N TRP A 125 3.30 0.90 8.54
CA TRP A 125 3.74 1.90 7.59
C TRP A 125 2.63 2.18 6.59
N ASN A 126 2.43 3.46 6.28
CA ASN A 126 1.45 3.92 5.31
C ASN A 126 2.14 4.74 4.22
N ILE A 127 1.89 4.38 2.97
CA ILE A 127 2.36 5.12 1.81
C ILE A 127 1.14 5.56 1.02
N VAL A 128 1.02 6.86 0.76
CA VAL A 128 -0.03 7.39 -0.11
C VAL A 128 0.57 7.60 -1.49
N VAL A 129 -0.10 7.11 -2.51
CA VAL A 129 0.36 7.20 -3.90
C VAL A 129 -0.65 8.01 -4.72
N GLU A 130 -0.13 8.78 -5.69
CA GLU A 130 -0.98 9.59 -6.56
C GLU A 130 -1.87 8.71 -7.43
N ARG A 131 -1.34 7.59 -7.90
CA ARG A 131 -2.09 6.64 -8.70
C ARG A 131 -1.86 5.23 -8.22
N LEU A 132 -2.93 4.58 -7.83
CA LEU A 132 -2.91 3.17 -7.43
C LEU A 132 -3.72 2.35 -8.42
N ASP A 133 -3.07 1.45 -9.13
CA ASP A 133 -3.71 0.54 -10.05
C ASP A 133 -3.75 -0.85 -9.43
N LEU A 134 -4.95 -1.42 -9.37
CA LEU A 134 -5.19 -2.75 -8.83
C LEU A 134 -5.76 -3.64 -9.92
N LEU A 135 -5.16 -4.80 -10.12
CA LEU A 135 -5.63 -5.79 -11.06
C LEU A 135 -5.87 -7.11 -10.33
N HIS A 136 -7.10 -7.56 -10.32
CA HIS A 136 -7.46 -8.84 -9.72
C HIS A 136 -7.55 -9.89 -10.84
N GLY A 137 -6.59 -10.77 -10.89
CA GLY A 137 -6.49 -11.71 -12.01
C GLY A 137 -6.57 -13.17 -11.63
N GLY A 138 -6.56 -13.43 -10.36
CA GLY A 138 -6.46 -14.78 -9.95
C GLY A 138 -7.30 -15.28 -8.88
#